data_7124de10359b7b75b6c6ffcc81b4f969
#
_entry.id   7124de10359b7b75b6c6ffcc81b4f969
#
_cell.length_a   1.000
_cell.length_b   1.000
_cell.length_c   1.000
_cell.angle_alpha   90.00
_cell.angle_beta   90.00
_cell.angle_gamma   90.00
#
_symmetry.space_group_name_H-M   'P 1'
#
loop_
_entity.id
_entity.type
_entity.pdbx_description
1 polymer ?
#
loop_
_entity_poly.entity_id
_entity_poly.type
_entity_poly.pdbx_seq_one_letter_code
_entity_poly.pdbx_strand_id
1 'polypeptide(L)'
;VAGAEHGGMMQVTMNDGSKHDAEVVASDANTDVAIVKIKDVKDLPFLQFGDSDSVAVGQEVVAVGSPLGLNATVTSGIVSAKNRPVRASQEGGESSLIDAIQTDAAVNPGNSGGPLVDRDGNIVGMNSMIASLSNSSSGEGGSIGLGFAIPSNFAKRMADELINDGKVSHPTLGVKVLARDDGNGARIAEVESGGPADKAGLKDGDIVTRVNDRLIENADALIAAARSQDFGATVTLEVTREDSEETRQVEVTLSGE
;
A
#
# COMPACT_ATOMS: atom_id res chain seq x y z
N VAL A 1 -16.20 2.84 -1.68
CA VAL A 1 -16.58 1.41 -1.72
C VAL A 1 -17.12 0.95 -0.37
N ALA A 2 -16.49 1.33 0.75
CA ALA A 2 -16.87 0.89 2.11
C ALA A 2 -18.36 1.08 2.46
N GLY A 3 -19.03 2.12 1.96
CA GLY A 3 -20.47 2.32 2.17
C GLY A 3 -21.39 1.37 1.41
N ALA A 4 -20.89 0.67 0.38
CA ALA A 4 -21.67 -0.24 -0.45
C ALA A 4 -21.70 -1.69 0.09
N GLU A 5 -20.83 -2.06 1.00
CA GLU A 5 -20.77 -3.39 1.63
C GLU A 5 -22.02 -3.71 2.45
N HIS A 6 -22.76 -2.70 2.88
CA HIS A 6 -23.98 -2.84 3.67
C HIS A 6 -25.26 -2.77 2.80
N GLY A 7 -25.19 -3.15 1.52
CA GLY A 7 -26.33 -3.20 0.61
C GLY A 7 -26.61 -1.89 -0.13
N GLY A 8 -25.66 -0.97 -0.16
CA GLY A 8 -25.73 0.22 -0.98
C GLY A 8 -25.68 -0.13 -2.49
N MET A 9 -26.47 0.56 -3.32
CA MET A 9 -26.37 0.44 -4.78
C MET A 9 -25.11 1.15 -5.26
N MET A 10 -24.25 0.42 -5.98
CA MET A 10 -23.07 0.96 -6.66
C MET A 10 -23.33 1.06 -8.15
N GLN A 11 -22.92 2.15 -8.75
CA GLN A 11 -23.03 2.37 -10.19
C GLN A 11 -21.69 2.79 -10.76
N VAL A 12 -21.29 2.16 -11.85
CA VAL A 12 -20.09 2.49 -12.61
C VAL A 12 -20.50 3.23 -13.88
N THR A 13 -19.93 4.40 -14.10
CA THR A 13 -20.11 5.16 -15.34
C THR A 13 -18.89 4.92 -16.23
N MET A 14 -19.13 4.40 -17.42
CA MET A 14 -18.09 4.14 -18.41
C MET A 14 -17.69 5.40 -19.17
N ASN A 15 -16.60 5.35 -19.93
CA ASN A 15 -16.10 6.50 -20.70
C ASN A 15 -17.07 6.98 -21.80
N ASP A 16 -17.93 6.11 -22.31
CA ASP A 16 -18.99 6.44 -23.26
C ASP A 16 -20.24 7.05 -22.62
N GLY A 17 -20.23 7.22 -21.28
CA GLY A 17 -21.34 7.72 -20.47
C GLY A 17 -22.37 6.67 -20.08
N SER A 18 -22.24 5.44 -20.53
CA SER A 18 -23.12 4.34 -20.10
C SER A 18 -22.96 4.06 -18.60
N LYS A 19 -24.05 3.69 -17.95
CA LYS A 19 -24.09 3.43 -16.52
C LYS A 19 -24.49 1.98 -16.25
N HIS A 20 -23.73 1.31 -15.44
CA HIS A 20 -23.93 -0.08 -15.12
C HIS A 20 -23.95 -0.29 -13.60
N ASP A 21 -24.88 -1.11 -13.15
CA ASP A 21 -24.89 -1.51 -11.74
C ASP A 21 -23.69 -2.39 -11.44
N ALA A 22 -23.16 -2.25 -10.24
CA ALA A 22 -22.02 -3.00 -9.77
C ALA A 22 -22.23 -3.48 -8.33
N GLU A 23 -21.47 -4.48 -7.94
CA GLU A 23 -21.46 -5.00 -6.59
C GLU A 23 -20.04 -5.14 -6.06
N VAL A 24 -19.86 -4.94 -4.76
CA VAL A 24 -18.60 -5.24 -4.07
C VAL A 24 -18.51 -6.74 -3.89
N VAL A 25 -17.48 -7.36 -4.45
CA VAL A 25 -17.21 -8.79 -4.30
C VAL A 25 -16.53 -9.04 -2.95
N ALA A 26 -15.49 -8.28 -2.67
CA ALA A 26 -14.74 -8.31 -1.42
C ALA A 26 -13.95 -7.02 -1.25
N SER A 27 -13.54 -6.70 -0.03
CA SER A 27 -12.66 -5.56 0.26
C SER A 27 -11.79 -5.83 1.47
N ASP A 28 -10.67 -5.11 1.56
CA ASP A 28 -9.82 -5.09 2.72
C ASP A 28 -9.39 -3.65 3.05
N ALA A 29 -9.83 -3.17 4.21
CA ALA A 29 -9.58 -1.81 4.65
C ALA A 29 -8.09 -1.55 4.97
N ASN A 30 -7.37 -2.57 5.44
CA ASN A 30 -5.95 -2.44 5.80
C ASN A 30 -5.05 -2.21 4.59
N THR A 31 -5.44 -2.70 3.41
CA THR A 31 -4.70 -2.55 2.15
C THR A 31 -5.27 -1.47 1.25
N ASP A 32 -6.44 -0.93 1.56
CA ASP A 32 -7.21 0.04 0.74
C ASP A 32 -7.56 -0.53 -0.66
N VAL A 33 -7.79 -1.84 -0.74
CA VAL A 33 -8.14 -2.55 -1.99
C VAL A 33 -9.53 -3.13 -1.90
N ALA A 34 -10.31 -2.96 -2.97
CA ALA A 34 -11.63 -3.57 -3.10
C ALA A 34 -11.84 -4.12 -4.51
N ILE A 35 -12.60 -5.20 -4.61
CA ILE A 35 -13.01 -5.82 -5.86
C ILE A 35 -14.47 -5.49 -6.15
N VAL A 36 -14.68 -4.89 -7.30
CA VAL A 36 -16.02 -4.51 -7.79
C VAL A 36 -16.33 -5.28 -9.06
N LYS A 37 -17.50 -5.90 -9.10
CA LYS A 37 -18.02 -6.60 -10.28
C LYS A 37 -19.10 -5.77 -10.96
N ILE A 38 -18.84 -5.35 -12.20
CA ILE A 38 -19.82 -4.66 -13.05
C ILE A 38 -20.78 -5.70 -13.60
N LYS A 39 -22.10 -5.40 -13.50
CA LYS A 39 -23.16 -6.32 -13.96
C LYS A 39 -23.48 -6.11 -15.43
N ASP A 40 -23.94 -7.18 -16.09
CA ASP A 40 -24.49 -7.17 -17.44
C ASP A 40 -23.57 -6.58 -18.53
N VAL A 41 -22.25 -6.62 -18.31
CA VAL A 41 -21.25 -6.15 -19.29
C VAL A 41 -20.27 -7.29 -19.58
N LYS A 42 -19.91 -7.42 -20.87
CA LYS A 42 -18.89 -8.38 -21.33
C LYS A 42 -17.84 -7.63 -22.13
N ASP A 43 -16.65 -8.23 -22.22
CA ASP A 43 -15.55 -7.75 -23.07
C ASP A 43 -15.13 -6.30 -22.77
N LEU A 44 -15.06 -5.94 -21.48
CA LEU A 44 -14.58 -4.65 -21.05
C LEU A 44 -13.10 -4.46 -21.44
N PRO A 45 -12.73 -3.28 -21.97
CA PRO A 45 -11.32 -2.95 -22.13
C PRO A 45 -10.65 -2.86 -20.77
N PHE A 46 -9.42 -3.36 -20.70
CA PHE A 46 -8.66 -3.41 -19.45
C PHE A 46 -7.20 -3.05 -19.71
N LEU A 47 -6.50 -2.61 -18.67
CA LEU A 47 -5.07 -2.38 -18.66
C LEU A 47 -4.33 -3.62 -18.11
N GLN A 48 -3.11 -3.83 -18.59
CA GLN A 48 -2.23 -4.87 -18.06
C GLN A 48 -1.52 -4.37 -16.79
N PHE A 49 -1.32 -5.27 -15.81
CA PHE A 49 -0.43 -4.99 -14.70
C PHE A 49 1.02 -5.03 -15.17
N GLY A 50 1.78 -3.97 -14.88
CA GLY A 50 3.22 -3.92 -14.99
C GLY A 50 3.88 -4.40 -13.69
N ASP A 51 5.20 -4.53 -13.73
CA ASP A 51 6.02 -4.92 -12.58
C ASP A 51 6.46 -3.67 -11.79
N SER A 52 5.82 -3.39 -10.66
CA SER A 52 6.15 -2.25 -9.80
C SER A 52 7.53 -2.37 -9.13
N ASP A 53 8.11 -3.56 -9.03
CA ASP A 53 9.43 -3.73 -8.44
C ASP A 53 10.53 -3.22 -9.37
N SER A 54 10.30 -3.31 -10.69
CA SER A 54 11.20 -2.83 -11.72
C SER A 54 11.18 -1.31 -11.94
N VAL A 55 10.17 -0.61 -11.37
CA VAL A 55 10.01 0.85 -11.51
C VAL A 55 11.18 1.59 -10.87
N ALA A 56 11.74 2.58 -11.58
CA ALA A 56 12.85 3.39 -11.12
C ALA A 56 12.42 4.80 -10.70
N VAL A 57 13.10 5.37 -9.70
CA VAL A 57 12.96 6.79 -9.35
C VAL A 57 13.38 7.64 -10.56
N GLY A 58 12.57 8.66 -10.90
CA GLY A 58 12.73 9.47 -12.10
C GLY A 58 12.03 8.91 -13.34
N GLN A 59 11.48 7.68 -13.30
CA GLN A 59 10.68 7.13 -14.39
C GLN A 59 9.39 7.93 -14.58
N GLU A 60 9.07 8.25 -15.84
CA GLU A 60 7.81 8.94 -16.15
C GLU A 60 6.61 8.04 -15.92
N VAL A 61 5.58 8.64 -15.35
CA VAL A 61 4.30 7.98 -15.06
C VAL A 61 3.13 8.92 -15.33
N VAL A 62 1.98 8.34 -15.58
CA VAL A 62 0.72 9.04 -15.83
C VAL A 62 -0.32 8.55 -14.84
N ALA A 63 -0.93 9.47 -14.10
CA ALA A 63 -2.06 9.18 -13.23
C ALA A 63 -3.37 9.46 -13.96
N VAL A 64 -4.28 8.49 -13.92
CA VAL A 64 -5.62 8.62 -14.52
C VAL A 64 -6.66 8.54 -13.41
N GLY A 65 -7.70 9.36 -13.51
CA GLY A 65 -8.78 9.36 -12.54
C GLY A 65 -9.99 10.16 -13.01
N SER A 66 -10.98 10.33 -12.14
CA SER A 66 -12.20 11.09 -12.40
C SER A 66 -12.45 12.08 -11.24
N PRO A 67 -11.56 13.08 -11.06
CA PRO A 67 -11.67 14.03 -9.97
C PRO A 67 -12.93 14.91 -10.13
N LEU A 68 -13.61 15.17 -9.01
CA LEU A 68 -14.77 16.07 -8.96
C LEU A 68 -15.93 15.69 -9.90
N GLY A 69 -16.04 14.43 -10.32
CA GLY A 69 -17.03 13.97 -11.28
C GLY A 69 -16.76 14.40 -12.73
N LEU A 70 -15.56 14.94 -13.01
CA LEU A 70 -15.09 15.21 -14.36
C LEU A 70 -14.62 13.92 -15.02
N ASN A 71 -15.08 13.64 -16.22
CA ASN A 71 -14.70 12.44 -16.95
C ASN A 71 -13.22 12.45 -17.29
N ALA A 72 -12.54 11.36 -16.93
CA ALA A 72 -11.18 11.01 -17.35
C ALA A 72 -10.16 12.17 -17.29
N THR A 73 -9.72 12.53 -16.11
CA THR A 73 -8.61 13.47 -15.92
C THR A 73 -7.29 12.70 -15.93
N VAL A 74 -6.33 13.22 -16.69
CA VAL A 74 -4.99 12.64 -16.83
C VAL A 74 -3.96 13.67 -16.37
N THR A 75 -3.05 13.24 -15.50
CA THR A 75 -1.90 14.05 -15.07
C THR A 75 -0.61 13.26 -15.26
N SER A 76 0.49 13.94 -15.55
CA SER A 76 1.81 13.30 -15.73
C SER A 76 2.81 13.81 -14.72
N GLY A 77 3.77 12.97 -14.42
CA GLY A 77 4.88 13.25 -13.53
C GLY A 77 5.91 12.13 -13.57
N ILE A 78 6.67 12.00 -12.50
CA ILE A 78 7.68 10.96 -12.34
C ILE A 78 7.44 10.16 -11.05
N VAL A 79 8.07 9.02 -10.94
CA VAL A 79 8.25 8.33 -9.66
C VAL A 79 9.25 9.15 -8.84
N SER A 80 8.79 9.78 -7.76
CA SER A 80 9.61 10.61 -6.89
C SER A 80 10.36 9.79 -5.85
N ALA A 81 9.75 8.69 -5.37
CA ALA A 81 10.35 7.75 -4.44
C ALA A 81 9.61 6.41 -4.47
N LYS A 82 10.25 5.39 -3.92
CA LYS A 82 9.67 4.05 -3.69
C LYS A 82 9.72 3.73 -2.20
N ASN A 83 8.96 2.72 -1.80
CA ASN A 83 8.98 2.19 -0.44
C ASN A 83 8.69 3.27 0.62
N ARG A 84 7.70 4.14 0.34
CA ARG A 84 7.25 5.15 1.30
C ARG A 84 6.17 4.58 2.20
N PRO A 85 6.44 4.40 3.52
CA PRO A 85 5.41 3.98 4.45
C PRO A 85 4.41 5.14 4.63
N VAL A 86 3.17 4.89 4.25
CA VAL A 86 2.11 5.89 4.30
C VAL A 86 0.96 5.35 5.12
N ARG A 87 0.63 6.06 6.21
CA ARG A 87 -0.54 5.77 7.02
C ARG A 87 -1.75 6.53 6.53
N ALA A 88 -2.85 5.79 6.43
CA ALA A 88 -4.15 6.35 6.22
C ALA A 88 -5.02 6.16 7.43
N SER A 89 -5.64 7.23 7.90
CA SER A 89 -6.73 7.13 8.87
C SER A 89 -8.03 6.99 8.11
N GLN A 90 -8.78 5.93 8.37
CA GLN A 90 -10.13 5.76 7.86
C GLN A 90 -11.16 6.22 8.91
N GLU A 91 -12.36 6.64 8.45
CA GLU A 91 -13.48 6.85 9.33
C GLU A 91 -13.84 5.51 9.99
N GLY A 92 -13.71 5.42 11.33
CA GLY A 92 -13.89 4.18 12.08
C GLY A 92 -12.69 3.78 12.95
N GLY A 93 -11.57 4.50 12.85
CA GLY A 93 -10.38 4.32 13.71
C GLY A 93 -9.40 3.25 13.22
N GLU A 94 -9.70 2.55 12.14
CA GLU A 94 -8.75 1.68 11.48
C GLU A 94 -7.77 2.52 10.64
N SER A 95 -6.50 2.15 10.62
CA SER A 95 -5.49 2.80 9.80
C SER A 95 -4.86 1.79 8.87
N SER A 96 -4.94 2.04 7.56
CA SER A 96 -4.13 1.30 6.60
C SER A 96 -2.70 1.82 6.64
N LEU A 97 -1.74 0.93 6.42
CA LEU A 97 -0.33 1.27 6.24
C LEU A 97 0.13 0.65 4.93
N ILE A 98 0.46 1.50 3.99
CA ILE A 98 0.82 1.11 2.62
C ILE A 98 2.28 1.42 2.39
N ASP A 99 2.97 0.53 1.70
CA ASP A 99 4.33 0.75 1.19
C ASP A 99 4.26 1.38 -0.20
N ALA A 100 4.09 2.72 -0.25
CA ALA A 100 3.65 3.42 -1.45
C ALA A 100 4.78 3.78 -2.43
N ILE A 101 4.41 3.89 -3.71
CA ILE A 101 5.14 4.67 -4.71
C ILE A 101 4.72 6.13 -4.55
N GLN A 102 5.69 7.02 -4.43
CA GLN A 102 5.47 8.47 -4.43
C GLN A 102 5.65 9.03 -5.84
N THR A 103 4.77 9.94 -6.27
CA THR A 103 4.83 10.64 -7.56
C THR A 103 4.52 12.12 -7.38
N ASP A 104 5.04 12.96 -8.26
CA ASP A 104 4.69 14.37 -8.37
C ASP A 104 3.56 14.60 -9.40
N ALA A 105 3.11 13.57 -10.13
CA ALA A 105 1.87 13.63 -10.89
C ALA A 105 0.73 14.07 -9.96
N ALA A 106 -0.08 15.03 -10.39
CA ALA A 106 -1.14 15.58 -9.55
C ALA A 106 -2.21 14.50 -9.25
N VAL A 107 -2.24 14.04 -8.02
CA VAL A 107 -3.28 13.14 -7.49
C VAL A 107 -4.19 13.97 -6.59
N ASN A 108 -5.45 14.09 -6.98
CA ASN A 108 -6.48 14.89 -6.31
C ASN A 108 -7.68 13.99 -5.92
N PRO A 109 -8.61 14.46 -5.04
CA PRO A 109 -9.84 13.73 -4.72
C PRO A 109 -10.59 13.30 -6.00
N GLY A 110 -10.87 11.98 -6.11
CA GLY A 110 -11.46 11.35 -7.29
C GLY A 110 -10.47 10.60 -8.18
N ASN A 111 -9.16 10.75 -7.97
CA ASN A 111 -8.15 9.92 -8.65
C ASN A 111 -7.91 8.58 -7.91
N SER A 112 -8.29 8.48 -6.63
CA SER A 112 -8.14 7.24 -5.84
C SER A 112 -8.84 6.06 -6.51
N GLY A 113 -8.14 4.93 -6.58
CA GLY A 113 -8.58 3.72 -7.28
C GLY A 113 -8.28 3.72 -8.78
N GLY A 114 -7.94 4.88 -9.37
CA GLY A 114 -7.49 4.97 -10.75
C GLY A 114 -6.03 4.51 -10.91
N PRO A 115 -5.62 4.14 -12.14
CA PRO A 115 -4.28 3.62 -12.37
C PRO A 115 -3.22 4.73 -12.41
N LEU A 116 -2.02 4.38 -11.91
CA LEU A 116 -0.76 5.03 -12.26
C LEU A 116 -0.08 4.12 -13.29
N VAL A 117 0.15 4.63 -14.49
CA VAL A 117 0.67 3.84 -15.62
C VAL A 117 2.04 4.33 -16.05
N ASP A 118 2.82 3.41 -16.63
CA ASP A 118 4.09 3.71 -17.30
C ASP A 118 3.86 4.21 -18.73
N ARG A 119 4.95 4.44 -19.48
CA ARG A 119 4.90 4.90 -20.87
C ARG A 119 4.29 3.88 -21.84
N ASP A 120 4.32 2.60 -21.50
CA ASP A 120 3.77 1.52 -22.30
C ASP A 120 2.28 1.26 -21.98
N GLY A 121 1.72 2.01 -21.01
CA GLY A 121 0.34 1.89 -20.57
C GLY A 121 0.09 0.76 -19.57
N ASN A 122 1.13 0.17 -19.00
CA ASN A 122 0.99 -0.84 -17.95
C ASN A 122 0.76 -0.17 -16.60
N ILE A 123 -0.08 -0.78 -15.76
CA ILE A 123 -0.34 -0.31 -14.41
C ILE A 123 0.88 -0.58 -13.54
N VAL A 124 1.54 0.46 -13.03
CA VAL A 124 2.64 0.36 -12.06
C VAL A 124 2.18 0.67 -10.64
N GLY A 125 1.00 1.26 -10.49
CA GLY A 125 0.38 1.53 -9.19
C GLY A 125 -1.10 1.86 -9.29
N MET A 126 -1.78 1.85 -8.15
CA MET A 126 -3.15 2.33 -7.99
C MET A 126 -3.12 3.60 -7.12
N ASN A 127 -3.60 4.71 -7.67
CA ASN A 127 -3.59 6.00 -6.98
C ASN A 127 -4.37 5.92 -5.66
N SER A 128 -3.80 6.49 -4.59
CA SER A 128 -4.46 6.60 -3.29
C SER A 128 -4.27 8.00 -2.73
N MET A 129 -5.36 8.60 -2.28
CA MET A 129 -5.37 9.97 -1.71
C MET A 129 -5.02 10.03 -0.23
N ILE A 130 -4.83 8.90 0.37
CA ILE A 130 -4.80 8.70 1.82
C ILE A 130 -3.71 9.54 2.52
N ALA A 131 -2.60 9.81 1.84
CA ALA A 131 -1.45 10.47 2.42
C ALA A 131 -1.40 12.00 2.26
N SER A 132 -2.17 12.55 1.34
CA SER A 132 -2.05 13.98 1.01
C SER A 132 -2.70 14.92 2.04
N LEU A 133 -3.52 14.42 2.97
CA LEU A 133 -4.45 15.23 3.74
C LEU A 133 -4.19 15.31 5.24
N SER A 134 -3.27 14.54 5.81
CA SER A 134 -3.06 14.53 7.25
C SER A 134 -2.45 15.81 7.84
N ASN A 135 -2.02 16.77 7.02
CA ASN A 135 -1.39 18.02 7.46
C ASN A 135 -2.12 19.32 7.09
N SER A 136 -3.29 19.26 6.48
CA SER A 136 -4.06 20.49 6.15
C SER A 136 -5.25 20.62 7.07
N SER A 137 -5.12 21.43 8.09
CA SER A 137 -6.22 21.85 9.00
C SER A 137 -7.24 22.79 8.32
N SER A 138 -7.17 22.96 7.00
CA SER A 138 -8.14 23.73 6.21
C SER A 138 -8.51 22.89 4.98
N GLY A 139 -9.68 22.29 4.99
CA GLY A 139 -10.29 21.34 4.04
C GLY A 139 -10.31 21.65 2.54
N GLU A 140 -9.36 22.39 2.01
CA GLU A 140 -9.15 22.69 0.60
C GLU A 140 -7.74 22.28 0.17
N GLY A 141 -7.48 20.96 0.06
CA GLY A 141 -6.19 20.42 -0.35
C GLY A 141 -6.19 19.97 -1.81
N GLY A 142 -5.63 20.77 -2.71
CA GLY A 142 -5.15 20.32 -4.01
C GLY A 142 -3.81 19.60 -3.87
N SER A 143 -3.39 18.89 -4.94
CA SER A 143 -2.08 18.25 -5.00
C SER A 143 -0.97 19.30 -4.82
N ILE A 144 -0.07 19.02 -3.88
CA ILE A 144 1.14 19.84 -3.62
C ILE A 144 2.41 19.19 -4.22
N GLY A 145 2.26 18.28 -5.19
CA GLY A 145 3.36 17.49 -5.75
C GLY A 145 3.74 16.26 -4.92
N LEU A 146 2.87 15.86 -4.00
CA LEU A 146 2.98 14.63 -3.20
C LEU A 146 1.77 13.76 -3.47
N GLY A 147 1.87 12.91 -4.47
CA GLY A 147 0.92 11.84 -4.78
C GLY A 147 1.46 10.49 -4.33
N PHE A 148 0.57 9.57 -3.99
CA PHE A 148 0.94 8.23 -3.59
C PHE A 148 0.11 7.19 -4.34
N ALA A 149 0.74 6.06 -4.64
CA ALA A 149 0.09 4.93 -5.28
C ALA A 149 0.48 3.62 -4.60
N ILE A 150 -0.49 2.73 -4.47
CA ILE A 150 -0.28 1.34 -4.06
C ILE A 150 0.47 0.64 -5.19
N PRO A 151 1.64 0.00 -4.94
CA PRO A 151 2.38 -0.70 -5.98
C PRO A 151 1.54 -1.76 -6.69
N SER A 152 1.69 -1.90 -8.01
CA SER A 152 0.87 -2.81 -8.82
C SER A 152 1.01 -4.28 -8.42
N ASN A 153 2.23 -4.74 -8.08
CA ASN A 153 2.46 -6.12 -7.64
C ASN A 153 1.69 -6.40 -6.34
N PHE A 154 1.70 -5.45 -5.39
CA PHE A 154 0.94 -5.56 -4.17
C PHE A 154 -0.59 -5.53 -4.42
N ALA A 155 -1.07 -4.54 -5.20
CA ALA A 155 -2.50 -4.42 -5.52
C ALA A 155 -3.04 -5.67 -6.22
N LYS A 156 -2.26 -6.23 -7.17
CA LYS A 156 -2.62 -7.46 -7.88
C LYS A 156 -2.70 -8.65 -6.93
N ARG A 157 -1.72 -8.83 -6.05
CA ARG A 157 -1.73 -9.93 -5.05
C ARG A 157 -2.96 -9.84 -4.15
N MET A 158 -3.25 -8.65 -3.59
CA MET A 158 -4.44 -8.42 -2.76
C MET A 158 -5.74 -8.70 -3.53
N ALA A 159 -5.80 -8.26 -4.80
CA ALA A 159 -6.95 -8.52 -5.65
C ALA A 159 -7.15 -10.03 -5.90
N ASP A 160 -6.08 -10.76 -6.18
CA ASP A 160 -6.13 -12.22 -6.41
C ASP A 160 -6.61 -12.95 -5.14
N GLU A 161 -6.13 -12.59 -3.94
CA GLU A 161 -6.57 -13.17 -2.67
C GLU A 161 -8.05 -12.83 -2.39
N LEU A 162 -8.47 -11.57 -2.59
CA LEU A 162 -9.87 -11.17 -2.41
C LEU A 162 -10.82 -11.90 -3.36
N ILE A 163 -10.42 -12.14 -4.61
CA ILE A 163 -11.23 -12.85 -5.60
C ILE A 163 -11.34 -14.34 -5.26
N ASN A 164 -10.23 -14.97 -4.85
CA ASN A 164 -10.16 -16.42 -4.64
C ASN A 164 -10.67 -16.84 -3.25
N ASP A 165 -10.31 -16.06 -2.21
CA ASP A 165 -10.51 -16.45 -0.81
C ASP A 165 -11.48 -15.52 -0.07
N GLY A 166 -11.87 -14.39 -0.67
CA GLY A 166 -12.75 -13.38 -0.08
C GLY A 166 -12.11 -12.57 1.07
N LYS A 167 -10.84 -12.79 1.35
CA LYS A 167 -10.08 -12.14 2.41
C LYS A 167 -8.60 -12.09 2.06
N VAL A 168 -7.86 -11.19 2.73
CA VAL A 168 -6.43 -11.03 2.58
C VAL A 168 -5.69 -11.56 3.80
N SER A 169 -4.55 -12.19 3.59
CA SER A 169 -3.60 -12.57 4.64
C SER A 169 -2.54 -11.48 4.79
N HIS A 170 -2.38 -10.96 6.01
CA HIS A 170 -1.41 -9.92 6.29
C HIS A 170 -0.12 -10.53 6.87
N PRO A 171 1.01 -10.52 6.11
CA PRO A 171 2.28 -11.02 6.62
C PRO A 171 2.76 -10.19 7.81
N THR A 172 3.15 -10.88 8.89
CA THR A 172 3.64 -10.26 10.12
C THR A 172 4.94 -10.88 10.61
N LEU A 173 5.73 -10.08 11.30
CA LEU A 173 6.91 -10.52 12.06
C LEU A 173 6.54 -11.05 13.45
N GLY A 174 5.33 -10.78 13.94
CA GLY A 174 4.93 -11.10 15.32
C GLY A 174 5.69 -10.26 16.35
N VAL A 175 5.75 -8.95 16.11
CA VAL A 175 6.41 -7.99 17.03
C VAL A 175 5.53 -6.74 17.20
N LYS A 176 5.61 -6.15 18.40
CA LYS A 176 5.18 -4.76 18.62
C LYS A 176 6.40 -3.84 18.52
N VAL A 177 6.26 -2.74 17.82
CA VAL A 177 7.34 -1.77 17.58
C VAL A 177 7.04 -0.45 18.23
N LEU A 178 8.06 0.18 18.80
CA LEU A 178 7.98 1.54 19.31
C LEU A 178 8.23 2.54 18.19
N ALA A 179 7.44 3.61 18.19
CA ALA A 179 7.78 4.77 17.38
C ALA A 179 9.10 5.37 17.87
N ARG A 180 10.04 5.59 16.95
CA ARG A 180 11.29 6.31 17.18
C ARG A 180 11.38 7.44 16.17
N ASP A 181 11.79 8.59 16.66
CA ASP A 181 11.91 9.80 15.84
C ASP A 181 13.36 10.09 15.42
N ASP A 182 14.31 9.21 15.78
CA ASP A 182 15.74 9.41 15.52
C ASP A 182 16.21 8.88 14.15
N GLY A 183 15.33 8.24 13.39
CA GLY A 183 15.64 7.72 12.05
C GLY A 183 16.59 6.51 12.02
N ASN A 184 16.90 5.91 13.17
CA ASN A 184 17.91 4.86 13.32
C ASN A 184 17.32 3.46 13.48
N GLY A 185 16.24 3.15 12.79
CA GLY A 185 15.63 1.82 12.79
C GLY A 185 14.34 1.74 13.59
N ALA A 186 13.80 0.53 13.65
CA ALA A 186 12.58 0.17 14.36
C ALA A 186 12.93 -0.65 15.61
N ARG A 187 12.65 -0.12 16.81
CA ARG A 187 12.89 -0.84 18.07
C ARG A 187 11.74 -1.79 18.38
N ILE A 188 12.05 -3.05 18.63
CA ILE A 188 11.10 -4.05 19.08
C ILE A 188 10.78 -3.79 20.55
N ALA A 189 9.49 -3.52 20.82
CA ALA A 189 9.00 -3.36 22.19
C ALA A 189 8.67 -4.70 22.84
N GLU A 190 8.10 -5.60 22.06
CA GLU A 190 7.64 -6.91 22.53
C GLU A 190 7.71 -7.89 21.36
N VAL A 191 8.24 -9.08 21.62
CA VAL A 191 8.21 -10.22 20.70
C VAL A 191 7.08 -11.15 21.10
N GLU A 192 6.20 -11.47 20.16
CA GLU A 192 5.07 -12.36 20.36
C GLU A 192 5.57 -13.80 20.54
N SER A 193 5.21 -14.41 21.69
CA SER A 193 5.65 -15.76 22.01
C SER A 193 5.13 -16.79 21.00
N GLY A 194 6.04 -17.60 20.44
CA GLY A 194 5.74 -18.58 19.40
C GLY A 194 5.55 -17.97 18.00
N GLY A 195 5.64 -16.65 17.87
CA GLY A 195 5.58 -15.94 16.59
C GLY A 195 6.85 -16.10 15.73
N PRO A 196 6.84 -15.53 14.52
CA PRO A 196 7.98 -15.59 13.61
C PRO A 196 9.28 -15.05 14.20
N ALA A 197 9.21 -13.86 14.83
CA ALA A 197 10.36 -13.20 15.44
C ALA A 197 10.95 -14.01 16.62
N ASP A 198 10.08 -14.60 17.47
CA ASP A 198 10.51 -15.45 18.60
C ASP A 198 11.23 -16.70 18.09
N LYS A 199 10.67 -17.38 17.09
CA LYS A 199 11.28 -18.55 16.45
C LYS A 199 12.64 -18.23 15.81
N ALA A 200 12.81 -17.01 15.31
CA ALA A 200 14.06 -16.53 14.73
C ALA A 200 15.07 -16.03 15.81
N GLY A 201 14.67 -15.98 17.07
CA GLY A 201 15.53 -15.58 18.18
C GLY A 201 15.68 -14.06 18.36
N LEU A 202 14.75 -13.27 17.83
CA LEU A 202 14.63 -11.85 18.14
C LEU A 202 14.15 -11.66 19.59
N LYS A 203 14.50 -10.53 20.17
CA LYS A 203 14.18 -10.20 21.57
C LYS A 203 13.70 -8.77 21.70
N ASP A 204 13.00 -8.51 22.79
CA ASP A 204 12.65 -7.16 23.20
C ASP A 204 13.91 -6.29 23.30
N GLY A 205 13.81 -5.07 22.78
CA GLY A 205 14.93 -4.12 22.71
C GLY A 205 15.84 -4.27 21.49
N ASP A 206 15.67 -5.29 20.66
CA ASP A 206 16.37 -5.37 19.38
C ASP A 206 15.90 -4.24 18.45
N ILE A 207 16.81 -3.70 17.65
CA ILE A 207 16.56 -2.60 16.71
C ILE A 207 16.79 -3.14 15.31
N VAL A 208 15.74 -3.13 14.48
CA VAL A 208 15.82 -3.54 13.07
C VAL A 208 16.23 -2.34 12.25
N THR A 209 17.36 -2.43 11.56
CA THR A 209 17.93 -1.36 10.72
C THR A 209 17.73 -1.64 9.24
N ARG A 210 17.59 -2.91 8.84
CA ARG A 210 17.28 -3.31 7.45
C ARG A 210 16.35 -4.52 7.40
N VAL A 211 15.57 -4.58 6.33
CA VAL A 211 14.82 -5.77 5.88
C VAL A 211 15.28 -6.06 4.47
N ASN A 212 15.92 -7.19 4.24
CA ASN A 212 16.66 -7.48 3.01
C ASN A 212 17.61 -6.29 2.69
N ASP A 213 17.55 -5.75 1.49
CA ASP A 213 18.38 -4.60 1.09
C ASP A 213 17.78 -3.23 1.46
N ARG A 214 16.58 -3.21 2.06
CA ARG A 214 15.85 -1.98 2.37
C ARG A 214 16.24 -1.44 3.75
N LEU A 215 16.63 -0.15 3.79
CA LEU A 215 16.84 0.57 5.04
C LEU A 215 15.50 0.78 5.79
N ILE A 216 15.53 0.58 7.08
CA ILE A 216 14.39 0.81 8.00
C ILE A 216 14.71 2.01 8.88
N GLU A 217 13.96 3.08 8.70
CA GLU A 217 14.16 4.32 9.44
C GLU A 217 13.30 4.41 10.70
N ASN A 218 12.15 3.72 10.73
CA ASN A 218 11.18 3.79 11.82
C ASN A 218 10.24 2.56 11.84
N ALA A 219 9.31 2.55 12.81
CA ALA A 219 8.33 1.47 13.01
C ALA A 219 7.44 1.25 11.77
N ASP A 220 6.93 2.33 11.16
CA ASP A 220 6.06 2.22 10.00
C ASP A 220 6.78 1.63 8.79
N ALA A 221 8.08 1.97 8.61
CA ALA A 221 8.90 1.37 7.57
C ALA A 221 9.07 -0.15 7.76
N LEU A 222 9.24 -0.62 9.00
CA LEU A 222 9.35 -2.05 9.30
C LEU A 222 8.04 -2.79 9.02
N ILE A 223 6.91 -2.25 9.50
CA ILE A 223 5.60 -2.87 9.31
C ILE A 223 5.24 -2.89 7.81
N ALA A 224 5.45 -1.79 7.09
CA ALA A 224 5.19 -1.70 5.65
C ALA A 224 6.07 -2.68 4.87
N ALA A 225 7.36 -2.79 5.23
CA ALA A 225 8.28 -3.73 4.60
C ALA A 225 7.86 -5.19 4.81
N ALA A 226 7.39 -5.56 5.99
CA ALA A 226 6.88 -6.90 6.25
C ALA A 226 5.59 -7.19 5.47
N ARG A 227 4.63 -6.26 5.49
CA ARG A 227 3.33 -6.40 4.79
C ARG A 227 3.46 -6.44 3.26
N SER A 228 4.50 -5.84 2.70
CA SER A 228 4.75 -5.87 1.25
C SER A 228 5.23 -7.24 0.76
N GLN A 229 5.71 -8.11 1.64
CA GLN A 229 6.17 -9.46 1.28
C GLN A 229 5.02 -10.43 1.08
N ASP A 230 5.32 -11.58 0.47
CA ASP A 230 4.38 -12.68 0.36
C ASP A 230 4.18 -13.39 1.70
N PHE A 231 3.01 -13.99 1.88
CA PHE A 231 2.75 -14.88 3.01
C PHE A 231 3.76 -16.04 3.02
N GLY A 232 4.39 -16.27 4.18
CA GLY A 232 5.39 -17.33 4.35
C GLY A 232 6.76 -17.01 3.73
N ALA A 233 6.96 -15.80 3.20
CA ALA A 233 8.27 -15.38 2.72
C ALA A 233 9.29 -15.31 3.86
N THR A 234 10.54 -15.65 3.57
CA THR A 234 11.65 -15.46 4.50
C THR A 234 12.37 -14.17 4.18
N VAL A 235 12.50 -13.30 5.17
CA VAL A 235 13.22 -12.03 5.08
C VAL A 235 14.47 -12.07 5.95
N THR A 236 15.52 -11.38 5.51
CA THR A 236 16.73 -11.19 6.30
C THR A 236 16.65 -9.83 6.99
N LEU A 237 16.68 -9.82 8.31
CA LEU A 237 16.73 -8.62 9.13
C LEU A 237 18.16 -8.33 9.54
N GLU A 238 18.59 -7.08 9.41
CA GLU A 238 19.80 -6.57 10.07
C GLU A 238 19.37 -5.96 11.40
N VAL A 239 19.98 -6.44 12.50
CA VAL A 239 19.55 -6.14 13.86
C VAL A 239 20.74 -5.69 14.69
N THR A 240 20.54 -4.63 15.48
CA THR A 240 21.50 -4.12 16.47
C THR A 240 20.82 -3.90 17.82
N ARG A 241 21.58 -3.46 18.84
CA ARG A 241 21.08 -3.06 20.17
C ARG A 241 21.68 -1.73 20.58
N GLU A 242 20.96 -0.99 21.43
CA GLU A 242 21.42 0.33 21.89
C GLU A 242 22.80 0.29 22.59
N ASP A 243 23.08 -0.81 23.31
CA ASP A 243 24.30 -0.97 24.08
C ASP A 243 25.41 -1.72 23.33
N SER A 244 25.25 -1.95 22.03
CA SER A 244 26.20 -2.75 21.23
C SER A 244 26.33 -2.18 19.82
N GLU A 245 27.57 -2.02 19.37
CA GLU A 245 27.88 -1.73 17.96
C GLU A 245 27.82 -2.99 17.08
N GLU A 246 27.53 -4.15 17.68
CA GLU A 246 27.48 -5.41 16.96
C GLU A 246 26.17 -5.55 16.19
N THR A 247 26.30 -5.72 14.89
CA THR A 247 25.19 -5.96 13.96
C THR A 247 25.12 -7.45 13.64
N ARG A 248 23.92 -8.02 13.69
CA ARG A 248 23.67 -9.42 13.33
C ARG A 248 22.60 -9.52 12.26
N GLN A 249 22.67 -10.55 11.43
CA GLN A 249 21.63 -10.90 10.49
C GLN A 249 20.76 -12.02 11.04
N VAL A 250 19.44 -11.88 10.88
CA VAL A 250 18.45 -12.84 11.37
C VAL A 250 17.46 -13.12 10.26
N GLU A 251 17.31 -14.38 9.89
CA GLU A 251 16.28 -14.80 8.92
C GLU A 251 14.97 -15.05 9.67
N VAL A 252 13.89 -14.45 9.19
CA VAL A 252 12.55 -14.58 9.74
C VAL A 252 11.59 -15.00 8.64
N THR A 253 10.88 -16.12 8.85
CA THR A 253 9.79 -16.55 7.97
C THR A 253 8.50 -15.95 8.48
N LEU A 254 7.89 -15.05 7.66
CA LEU A 254 6.67 -14.33 8.01
C LEU A 254 5.48 -15.28 8.17
N SER A 255 4.62 -15.01 9.14
CA SER A 255 3.31 -15.67 9.24
C SER A 255 2.19 -14.68 8.90
N GLY A 256 0.95 -15.17 8.72
CA GLY A 256 -0.22 -14.31 8.57
C GLY A 256 -0.99 -14.18 9.89
N GLU A 257 -1.70 -13.07 10.00
CA GLU A 257 -2.82 -12.87 10.91
C GLU A 257 -4.13 -13.11 10.17
#